data_9ea1e782890a565961f8990e0bdf4e3a
#
_entry.id   9ea1e782890a565961f8990e0bdf4e3a
#
_cell.length_a   1.000
_cell.length_b   1.000
_cell.length_c   1.000
_cell.angle_alpha   90.00
_cell.angle_beta   90.00
_cell.angle_gamma   90.00
#
_symmetry.space_group_name_H-M   'P 1'
#
loop_
_entity.id
_entity.type
_entity.pdbx_description
1 polymer ?
#
loop_
_entity_poly.entity_id
_entity_poly.type
_entity_poly.pdbx_seq_one_letter_code
_entity_poly.pdbx_strand_id
1 'polypeptide(L)'
;MATKLEISELDFDGIKGNLKTFLSQQDEFTDYDFEGSGMSVLLDTLAYNTHYLAYNANMLANEMFIDSADLRSSVVSKAKQVGYTPTSTTAATATIDVLVNNASGSSLTMSRGTKFTTTVDGQSYTFVNNADISINPTDGVYTFSNLIVREGSYLNFKYTASTSDIDQRFIIPNDNVDTTTLTVKVQESSSDSTTNTYKLATGITGLDSASEVYFLQEVENGRFEVYFG
;
A
#
# COMPACT_ATOMS: atom_id res chain seq x y z
N MET A 1 -20.13 7.57 -9.69
CA MET A 1 -19.23 8.57 -9.11
C MET A 1 -19.88 9.03 -7.82
N ALA A 2 -19.19 8.86 -6.68
CA ALA A 2 -19.66 9.45 -5.44
C ALA A 2 -19.67 10.98 -5.57
N THR A 3 -20.76 11.62 -5.14
CA THR A 3 -20.86 13.07 -5.15
C THR A 3 -20.01 13.60 -4.01
N LYS A 4 -18.99 14.42 -4.30
CA LYS A 4 -18.20 15.08 -3.25
C LYS A 4 -19.11 15.98 -2.44
N LEU A 5 -18.92 15.95 -1.13
CA LEU A 5 -19.68 16.79 -0.20
C LEU A 5 -19.11 18.20 -0.22
N GLU A 6 -19.94 19.19 -0.48
CA GLU A 6 -19.61 20.60 -0.38
C GLU A 6 -20.31 21.18 0.87
N ILE A 7 -19.53 21.54 1.90
CA ILE A 7 -20.09 22.00 3.18
C ILE A 7 -20.10 23.52 3.29
N SER A 8 -19.23 24.21 2.54
CA SER A 8 -19.08 25.65 2.58
C SER A 8 -18.80 26.21 1.19
N GLU A 9 -19.17 27.46 0.97
CA GLU A 9 -18.81 28.18 -0.24
C GLU A 9 -17.30 28.38 -0.32
N LEU A 10 -16.71 28.01 -1.47
CA LEU A 10 -15.27 28.10 -1.71
C LEU A 10 -14.89 29.30 -2.57
N ASP A 11 -15.86 30.08 -3.04
CA ASP A 11 -15.60 31.22 -3.90
C ASP A 11 -15.06 32.41 -3.11
N PHE A 12 -13.85 32.86 -3.47
CA PHE A 12 -13.16 33.97 -2.86
C PHE A 12 -13.98 35.29 -3.00
N ASP A 13 -14.53 35.53 -4.18
CA ASP A 13 -15.30 36.75 -4.45
C ASP A 13 -16.63 36.76 -3.69
N GLY A 14 -17.27 35.61 -3.55
CA GLY A 14 -18.44 35.42 -2.72
C GLY A 14 -18.15 35.71 -1.24
N ILE A 15 -17.06 35.20 -0.69
CA ILE A 15 -16.62 35.46 0.68
C ILE A 15 -16.34 36.97 0.89
N LYS A 16 -15.58 37.56 -0.04
CA LYS A 16 -15.29 39.02 0.00
C LYS A 16 -16.57 39.84 -0.07
N GLY A 17 -17.49 39.47 -0.96
CA GLY A 17 -18.81 40.13 -1.09
C GLY A 17 -19.64 40.07 0.19
N ASN A 18 -19.66 38.92 0.87
CA ASN A 18 -20.34 38.75 2.14
C ASN A 18 -19.71 39.60 3.25
N LEU A 19 -18.37 39.70 3.30
CA LEU A 19 -17.67 40.59 4.23
C LEU A 19 -17.98 42.06 3.98
N LYS A 20 -17.99 42.52 2.73
CA LYS A 20 -18.39 43.87 2.35
C LYS A 20 -19.85 44.18 2.75
N THR A 21 -20.77 43.22 2.51
CA THR A 21 -22.18 43.33 2.91
C THR A 21 -22.32 43.45 4.43
N PHE A 22 -21.56 42.70 5.20
CA PHE A 22 -21.53 42.81 6.65
C PHE A 22 -21.06 44.21 7.10
N LEU A 23 -19.94 44.71 6.53
CA LEU A 23 -19.38 46.00 6.89
C LEU A 23 -20.31 47.18 6.49
N SER A 24 -21.09 47.04 5.41
CA SER A 24 -22.07 48.08 5.01
C SER A 24 -23.17 48.31 6.04
N GLN A 25 -23.35 47.39 6.98
CA GLN A 25 -24.32 47.50 8.08
C GLN A 25 -23.70 48.08 9.35
N GLN A 26 -22.39 48.43 9.32
CA GLN A 26 -21.68 49.04 10.44
C GLN A 26 -21.39 50.50 10.15
N ASP A 27 -21.64 51.36 11.12
CA ASP A 27 -21.47 52.81 10.96
C ASP A 27 -20.02 53.28 11.11
N GLU A 28 -19.13 52.40 11.68
CA GLU A 28 -17.76 52.76 11.98
C GLU A 28 -16.79 52.62 10.79
N PHE A 29 -17.17 51.87 9.72
CA PHE A 29 -16.31 51.60 8.57
C PHE A 29 -16.91 52.19 7.29
N THR A 30 -16.27 53.21 6.72
CA THR A 30 -16.79 53.94 5.54
C THR A 30 -15.97 53.74 4.27
N ASP A 31 -14.75 53.17 4.35
CA ASP A 31 -13.82 53.01 3.22
C ASP A 31 -13.64 51.57 2.77
N TYR A 32 -14.49 50.66 3.24
CA TYR A 32 -14.43 49.21 2.94
C TYR A 32 -14.67 48.88 1.46
N ASP A 33 -15.34 49.75 0.72
CA ASP A 33 -15.67 49.55 -0.70
C ASP A 33 -14.65 50.17 -1.67
N PHE A 34 -13.72 50.92 -1.15
CA PHE A 34 -12.63 51.50 -1.96
C PHE A 34 -11.49 50.53 -2.12
N GLU A 35 -11.26 50.00 -3.34
CA GLU A 35 -10.28 48.94 -3.60
C GLU A 35 -8.82 49.33 -3.29
N GLY A 36 -8.48 50.60 -3.29
CA GLY A 36 -7.18 51.12 -2.91
C GLY A 36 -6.98 51.36 -1.41
N SER A 37 -8.01 51.11 -0.59
CA SER A 37 -7.93 51.32 0.85
C SER A 37 -7.17 50.17 1.59
N GLY A 38 -6.55 50.53 2.72
CA GLY A 38 -5.99 49.53 3.63
C GLY A 38 -7.02 48.55 4.13
N MET A 39 -8.31 48.97 4.26
CA MET A 39 -9.41 48.09 4.64
C MET A 39 -9.70 47.04 3.56
N SER A 40 -9.66 47.42 2.27
CA SER A 40 -9.83 46.44 1.18
C SER A 40 -8.73 45.34 1.20
N VAL A 41 -7.49 45.68 1.48
CA VAL A 41 -6.38 44.72 1.62
C VAL A 41 -6.60 43.77 2.81
N LEU A 42 -7.12 44.28 3.92
CA LEU A 42 -7.49 43.46 5.07
C LEU A 42 -8.64 42.50 4.74
N LEU A 43 -9.67 42.98 4.00
CA LEU A 43 -10.76 42.12 3.54
C LEU A 43 -10.27 41.01 2.61
N ASP A 44 -9.35 41.32 1.70
CA ASP A 44 -8.72 40.31 0.83
C ASP A 44 -7.97 39.30 1.64
N THR A 45 -7.23 39.71 2.66
CA THR A 45 -6.50 38.79 3.54
C THR A 45 -7.45 37.88 4.33
N LEU A 46 -8.53 38.43 4.85
CA LEU A 46 -9.56 37.67 5.58
C LEU A 46 -10.31 36.72 4.65
N ALA A 47 -10.69 37.17 3.46
CA ALA A 47 -11.34 36.32 2.45
C ALA A 47 -10.43 35.17 2.02
N TYR A 48 -9.14 35.43 1.79
CA TYR A 48 -8.14 34.42 1.47
C TYR A 48 -8.00 33.39 2.60
N ASN A 49 -7.89 33.84 3.85
CA ASN A 49 -7.80 32.93 4.98
C ASN A 49 -9.07 32.07 5.13
N THR A 50 -10.25 32.70 4.97
CA THR A 50 -11.53 31.99 5.03
C THR A 50 -11.66 30.96 3.89
N HIS A 51 -11.26 31.34 2.68
CA HIS A 51 -11.23 30.43 1.53
C HIS A 51 -10.37 29.18 1.82
N TYR A 52 -9.16 29.34 2.38
CA TYR A 52 -8.32 28.21 2.75
C TYR A 52 -8.92 27.36 3.88
N LEU A 53 -9.54 28.01 4.88
CA LEU A 53 -10.22 27.26 5.94
C LEU A 53 -11.40 26.45 5.40
N ALA A 54 -12.19 27.04 4.51
CA ALA A 54 -13.31 26.36 3.87
C ALA A 54 -12.84 25.19 2.98
N TYR A 55 -11.77 25.39 2.21
CA TYR A 55 -11.14 24.32 1.43
C TYR A 55 -10.69 23.16 2.31
N ASN A 56 -9.95 23.45 3.39
CA ASN A 56 -9.49 22.43 4.31
C ASN A 56 -10.66 21.72 5.01
N ALA A 57 -11.71 22.44 5.38
CA ALA A 57 -12.91 21.85 5.97
C ALA A 57 -13.62 20.90 5.01
N ASN A 58 -13.75 21.26 3.74
CA ASN A 58 -14.33 20.40 2.71
C ASN A 58 -13.45 19.17 2.44
N MET A 59 -12.12 19.34 2.40
CA MET A 59 -11.20 18.23 2.26
C MET A 59 -11.33 17.25 3.43
N LEU A 60 -11.32 17.74 4.67
CA LEU A 60 -11.51 16.90 5.86
C LEU A 60 -12.86 16.17 5.84
N ALA A 61 -13.93 16.88 5.47
CA ALA A 61 -15.26 16.27 5.38
C ALA A 61 -15.32 15.15 4.33
N ASN A 62 -14.71 15.35 3.17
CA ASN A 62 -14.62 14.30 2.14
C ASN A 62 -13.79 13.11 2.61
N GLU A 63 -12.68 13.35 3.33
CA GLU A 63 -11.85 12.28 3.89
C GLU A 63 -12.54 11.51 5.04
N MET A 64 -13.65 11.99 5.59
CA MET A 64 -14.40 11.26 6.62
C MET A 64 -15.18 10.05 6.09
N PHE A 65 -15.51 10.00 4.82
CA PHE A 65 -16.32 8.95 4.23
C PHE A 65 -15.53 8.17 3.19
N ILE A 66 -15.71 6.83 3.18
CA ILE A 66 -14.98 5.94 2.27
C ILE A 66 -15.28 6.23 0.79
N ASP A 67 -16.50 6.68 0.49
CA ASP A 67 -16.95 6.94 -0.89
C ASP A 67 -16.36 8.23 -1.48
N SER A 68 -16.00 9.19 -0.64
CA SER A 68 -15.51 10.51 -1.06
C SER A 68 -14.04 10.74 -0.73
N ALA A 69 -13.42 9.87 0.07
CA ALA A 69 -12.01 9.98 0.42
C ALA A 69 -11.10 9.81 -0.81
N ASP A 70 -10.18 10.75 -1.00
CA ASP A 70 -9.18 10.74 -2.06
C ASP A 70 -7.84 10.15 -1.59
N LEU A 71 -7.51 10.31 -0.30
CA LEU A 71 -6.26 9.80 0.25
C LEU A 71 -6.35 8.29 0.53
N ARG A 72 -5.42 7.52 -0.03
CA ARG A 72 -5.35 6.08 0.23
C ARG A 72 -5.30 5.76 1.72
N SER A 73 -4.57 6.53 2.52
CA SER A 73 -4.47 6.34 3.98
C SER A 73 -5.82 6.45 4.68
N SER A 74 -6.67 7.39 4.26
CA SER A 74 -8.03 7.55 4.77
C SER A 74 -8.91 6.35 4.42
N VAL A 75 -8.87 5.93 3.15
CA VAL A 75 -9.61 4.75 2.65
C VAL A 75 -9.18 3.48 3.41
N VAL A 76 -7.88 3.24 3.54
CA VAL A 76 -7.32 2.10 4.27
C VAL A 76 -7.72 2.11 5.74
N SER A 77 -7.67 3.28 6.39
CA SER A 77 -8.08 3.44 7.79
C SER A 77 -9.56 3.08 7.99
N LYS A 78 -10.43 3.52 7.08
CA LYS A 78 -11.88 3.21 7.11
C LYS A 78 -12.14 1.72 6.82
N ALA A 79 -11.44 1.15 5.84
CA ALA A 79 -11.55 -0.27 5.51
C ALA A 79 -11.18 -1.16 6.70
N LYS A 80 -10.13 -0.82 7.44
CA LYS A 80 -9.73 -1.53 8.67
C LYS A 80 -10.82 -1.48 9.75
N GLN A 81 -11.54 -0.37 9.90
CA GLN A 81 -12.62 -0.24 10.88
C GLN A 81 -13.78 -1.22 10.63
N VAL A 82 -14.01 -1.60 9.36
CA VAL A 82 -15.00 -2.62 8.99
C VAL A 82 -14.40 -4.02 8.84
N GLY A 83 -13.17 -4.23 9.30
CA GLY A 83 -12.49 -5.53 9.28
C GLY A 83 -11.92 -5.95 7.93
N TYR A 84 -11.84 -5.05 6.96
CA TYR A 84 -11.26 -5.32 5.65
C TYR A 84 -9.76 -4.99 5.63
N THR A 85 -8.94 -5.97 5.27
CA THR A 85 -7.51 -5.75 5.04
C THR A 85 -7.27 -5.50 3.55
N PRO A 86 -6.78 -4.32 3.16
CA PRO A 86 -6.47 -4.03 1.77
C PRO A 86 -5.43 -4.99 1.20
N THR A 87 -5.59 -5.37 -0.05
CA THR A 87 -4.65 -6.22 -0.77
C THR A 87 -3.51 -5.40 -1.37
N SER A 88 -2.34 -6.02 -1.45
CA SER A 88 -1.19 -5.45 -2.15
C SER A 88 -1.38 -5.44 -3.67
N THR A 89 -0.46 -4.80 -4.37
CA THR A 89 -0.28 -5.00 -5.80
C THR A 89 -0.02 -6.49 -6.06
N THR A 90 -0.51 -6.99 -7.20
CA THR A 90 -0.33 -8.39 -7.61
C THR A 90 0.55 -8.42 -8.85
N ALA A 91 1.59 -9.23 -8.84
CA ALA A 91 2.49 -9.41 -9.97
C ALA A 91 1.76 -10.07 -11.17
N ALA A 92 2.07 -9.63 -12.38
CA ALA A 92 1.60 -10.28 -13.59
C ALA A 92 2.07 -11.73 -13.63
N THR A 93 1.22 -12.64 -14.11
CA THR A 93 1.51 -14.07 -14.16
C THR A 93 1.51 -14.58 -15.59
N ALA A 94 2.42 -15.50 -15.87
CA ALA A 94 2.43 -16.26 -17.12
C ALA A 94 2.56 -17.76 -16.81
N THR A 95 2.00 -18.59 -17.69
CA THR A 95 2.19 -20.03 -17.64
C THR A 95 3.07 -20.44 -18.80
N ILE A 96 4.15 -21.15 -18.51
CA ILE A 96 5.13 -21.58 -19.51
C ILE A 96 5.46 -23.07 -19.36
N ASP A 97 5.87 -23.68 -20.45
CA ASP A 97 6.47 -25.03 -20.46
C ASP A 97 7.97 -24.92 -20.70
N VAL A 98 8.76 -25.59 -19.84
CA VAL A 98 10.21 -25.57 -19.95
C VAL A 98 10.72 -27.00 -20.17
N LEU A 99 11.41 -27.20 -21.30
CA LEU A 99 12.04 -28.47 -21.64
C LEU A 99 13.54 -28.34 -21.46
N VAL A 100 14.12 -29.28 -20.71
CA VAL A 100 15.56 -29.35 -20.52
C VAL A 100 16.08 -30.68 -21.10
N ASN A 101 16.84 -30.52 -22.17
CA ASN A 101 17.51 -31.64 -22.84
C ASN A 101 18.96 -31.77 -22.37
N ASN A 102 19.55 -32.95 -22.52
CA ASN A 102 20.95 -33.20 -22.21
C ASN A 102 21.37 -33.01 -20.75
N ALA A 103 20.41 -32.94 -19.82
CA ALA A 103 20.74 -33.06 -18.41
C ALA A 103 20.88 -34.54 -17.99
N SER A 104 21.71 -34.79 -17.01
CA SER A 104 21.94 -36.13 -16.46
C SER A 104 21.44 -36.19 -15.01
N GLY A 105 20.88 -37.32 -14.62
CA GLY A 105 20.40 -37.55 -13.25
C GLY A 105 19.04 -38.23 -13.20
N SER A 106 18.64 -38.67 -12.01
CA SER A 106 17.31 -39.25 -11.77
C SER A 106 16.24 -38.20 -11.57
N SER A 107 16.63 -36.99 -11.21
CA SER A 107 15.72 -35.83 -11.05
C SER A 107 16.44 -34.53 -11.37
N LEU A 108 15.68 -33.52 -11.79
CA LEU A 108 16.15 -32.17 -11.98
C LEU A 108 15.24 -31.21 -11.15
N THR A 109 15.88 -30.39 -10.34
CA THR A 109 15.16 -29.39 -9.51
C THR A 109 15.35 -27.98 -10.09
N MET A 110 14.24 -27.33 -10.37
CA MET A 110 14.21 -25.90 -10.63
C MET A 110 14.00 -25.17 -9.31
N SER A 111 14.99 -24.41 -8.89
CA SER A 111 14.92 -23.70 -7.61
C SER A 111 13.97 -22.51 -7.67
N ARG A 112 13.31 -22.23 -6.56
CA ARG A 112 12.52 -21.01 -6.37
C ARG A 112 13.34 -19.77 -6.75
N GLY A 113 12.73 -18.85 -7.51
CA GLY A 113 13.39 -17.63 -7.96
C GLY A 113 14.24 -17.80 -9.22
N THR A 114 14.16 -18.97 -9.90
CA THR A 114 14.75 -19.12 -11.24
C THR A 114 14.16 -18.06 -12.17
N LYS A 115 15.05 -17.32 -12.85
CA LYS A 115 14.67 -16.15 -13.66
C LYS A 115 14.43 -16.54 -15.12
N PHE A 116 13.34 -16.02 -15.66
CA PHE A 116 13.01 -16.05 -17.08
C PHE A 116 12.90 -14.61 -17.56
N THR A 117 13.58 -14.27 -18.63
CA THR A 117 13.58 -12.90 -19.17
C THR A 117 13.02 -12.90 -20.58
N THR A 118 12.26 -11.86 -20.89
CA THR A 118 11.76 -11.61 -22.24
C THR A 118 11.84 -10.12 -22.57
N THR A 119 11.78 -9.79 -23.86
CA THR A 119 11.74 -8.41 -24.30
C THR A 119 10.52 -8.23 -25.20
N VAL A 120 9.68 -7.26 -24.87
CA VAL A 120 8.50 -6.88 -25.65
C VAL A 120 8.58 -5.39 -25.95
N ASP A 121 8.48 -5.00 -27.19
CA ASP A 121 8.55 -3.60 -27.66
C ASP A 121 9.79 -2.83 -27.13
N GLY A 122 10.93 -3.53 -27.03
CA GLY A 122 12.18 -2.96 -26.52
C GLY A 122 12.29 -2.88 -25.00
N GLN A 123 11.24 -3.23 -24.26
CA GLN A 123 11.23 -3.28 -22.79
C GLN A 123 11.51 -4.70 -22.30
N SER A 124 12.45 -4.84 -21.37
CA SER A 124 12.82 -6.13 -20.75
C SER A 124 11.94 -6.43 -19.56
N TYR A 125 11.41 -7.64 -19.51
CA TYR A 125 10.61 -8.16 -18.40
C TYR A 125 11.29 -9.38 -17.79
N THR A 126 11.26 -9.47 -16.47
CA THR A 126 11.81 -10.61 -15.71
C THR A 126 10.69 -11.28 -14.95
N PHE A 127 10.62 -12.60 -15.09
CA PHE A 127 9.67 -13.45 -14.36
C PHE A 127 10.45 -14.47 -13.52
N VAL A 128 9.85 -14.89 -12.42
CA VAL A 128 10.42 -15.88 -11.51
C VAL A 128 9.39 -16.95 -11.13
N ASN A 129 9.84 -18.18 -10.87
CA ASN A 129 8.98 -19.22 -10.31
C ASN A 129 8.87 -19.10 -8.78
N ASN A 130 7.76 -19.59 -8.22
CA ASN A 130 7.40 -19.42 -6.80
C ASN A 130 7.90 -20.49 -5.86
N ALA A 131 8.30 -21.66 -6.37
CA ALA A 131 8.61 -22.84 -5.55
C ALA A 131 9.74 -23.65 -6.15
N ASP A 132 10.39 -24.45 -5.31
CA ASP A 132 11.27 -25.52 -5.79
C ASP A 132 10.40 -26.60 -6.43
N ILE A 133 10.71 -26.97 -7.68
CA ILE A 133 9.99 -27.99 -8.44
C ILE A 133 10.98 -29.03 -8.90
N SER A 134 10.78 -30.28 -8.47
CA SER A 134 11.62 -31.42 -8.86
C SER A 134 10.83 -32.36 -9.76
N ILE A 135 11.42 -32.73 -10.88
CA ILE A 135 10.83 -33.65 -11.85
C ILE A 135 11.83 -34.75 -12.26
N ASN A 136 11.30 -35.87 -12.67
CA ASN A 136 12.09 -36.96 -13.24
C ASN A 136 12.04 -36.89 -14.78
N PRO A 137 13.08 -37.37 -15.49
CA PRO A 137 13.08 -37.36 -16.94
C PRO A 137 12.13 -38.41 -17.51
N THR A 138 11.52 -38.07 -18.66
CA THR A 138 10.83 -39.03 -19.51
C THR A 138 11.60 -39.07 -20.83
N ASP A 139 12.04 -40.22 -21.24
CA ASP A 139 12.88 -40.43 -22.45
C ASP A 139 14.10 -39.50 -22.52
N GLY A 140 14.72 -39.21 -21.36
CA GLY A 140 15.90 -38.36 -21.26
C GLY A 140 15.61 -36.83 -21.32
N VAL A 141 14.33 -36.43 -21.33
CA VAL A 141 13.90 -35.04 -21.32
C VAL A 141 13.21 -34.71 -20.02
N TYR A 142 13.58 -33.58 -19.42
CA TYR A 142 12.92 -33.04 -18.24
C TYR A 142 11.93 -31.96 -18.69
N THR A 143 10.64 -32.19 -18.45
CA THR A 143 9.56 -31.28 -18.88
C THR A 143 8.88 -30.68 -17.65
N PHE A 144 9.06 -29.38 -17.41
CA PHE A 144 8.29 -28.61 -16.44
C PHE A 144 7.06 -28.04 -17.15
N SER A 145 5.94 -28.73 -17.04
CA SER A 145 4.69 -28.32 -17.70
C SER A 145 3.85 -27.41 -16.81
N ASN A 146 3.17 -26.44 -17.43
CA ASN A 146 2.28 -25.49 -16.76
C ASN A 146 2.98 -24.74 -15.61
N LEU A 147 4.24 -24.38 -15.79
CA LEU A 147 4.99 -23.63 -14.79
C LEU A 147 4.42 -22.19 -14.71
N ILE A 148 3.89 -21.85 -13.54
CA ILE A 148 3.43 -20.49 -13.27
C ILE A 148 4.62 -19.64 -12.85
N VAL A 149 4.89 -18.58 -13.62
CA VAL A 149 5.92 -17.60 -13.33
C VAL A 149 5.28 -16.23 -13.08
N ARG A 150 5.90 -15.42 -12.22
CA ARG A 150 5.42 -14.09 -11.83
C ARG A 150 6.44 -13.03 -12.20
N GLU A 151 5.97 -11.90 -12.69
CA GLU A 151 6.82 -10.75 -12.98
C GLU A 151 7.47 -10.20 -11.70
N GLY A 152 8.73 -9.82 -11.81
CA GLY A 152 9.50 -9.22 -10.74
C GLY A 152 10.69 -10.07 -10.28
N SER A 153 11.11 -9.83 -9.04
CA SER A 153 12.21 -10.55 -8.40
C SER A 153 11.94 -10.75 -6.93
N TYR A 154 12.52 -11.81 -6.34
CA TYR A 154 12.47 -12.01 -4.92
C TYR A 154 13.39 -11.04 -4.19
N LEU A 155 12.85 -10.41 -3.14
CA LEU A 155 13.60 -9.64 -2.17
C LEU A 155 13.54 -10.36 -0.82
N ASN A 156 14.66 -10.36 -0.10
CA ASN A 156 14.74 -10.93 1.23
C ASN A 156 15.04 -9.80 2.22
N PHE A 157 14.20 -9.68 3.23
CA PHE A 157 14.38 -8.75 4.33
C PHE A 157 14.57 -9.55 5.62
N LYS A 158 15.53 -9.15 6.44
CA LYS A 158 15.78 -9.77 7.73
C LYS A 158 15.66 -8.72 8.82
N TYR A 159 14.86 -9.05 9.81
CA TYR A 159 14.72 -8.26 11.03
C TYR A 159 15.23 -9.10 12.21
N THR A 160 15.85 -8.43 13.17
CA THR A 160 16.23 -9.06 14.44
C THR A 160 15.33 -8.49 15.52
N ALA A 161 14.54 -9.35 16.15
CA ALA A 161 13.69 -8.95 17.24
C ALA A 161 14.52 -8.53 18.45
N SER A 162 14.11 -7.47 19.14
CA SER A 162 14.73 -6.96 20.33
C SER A 162 13.73 -6.96 21.49
N THR A 163 14.11 -7.56 22.60
CA THR A 163 13.30 -7.55 23.82
C THR A 163 13.27 -6.19 24.52
N SER A 164 14.16 -5.29 24.13
CA SER A 164 14.24 -3.92 24.70
C SER A 164 13.41 -2.89 23.91
N ASP A 165 12.92 -3.25 22.71
CA ASP A 165 12.09 -2.39 21.88
C ASP A 165 10.64 -2.92 21.90
N ILE A 166 9.79 -2.26 22.68
CA ILE A 166 8.39 -2.65 22.89
C ILE A 166 7.54 -2.33 21.63
N ASP A 167 7.94 -1.32 20.87
CA ASP A 167 7.20 -0.83 19.69
C ASP A 167 7.81 -1.33 18.38
N GLN A 168 8.57 -2.41 18.40
CA GLN A 168 9.24 -2.95 17.21
C GLN A 168 8.24 -3.33 16.13
N ARG A 169 8.45 -2.78 14.93
CA ARG A 169 7.60 -3.02 13.77
C ARG A 169 8.39 -3.66 12.64
N PHE A 170 7.80 -4.67 12.01
CA PHE A 170 8.40 -5.39 10.89
C PHE A 170 7.79 -4.94 9.56
N ILE A 171 8.10 -3.72 9.16
CA ILE A 171 7.59 -3.12 7.93
C ILE A 171 8.44 -3.59 6.75
N ILE A 172 7.80 -4.13 5.71
CA ILE A 172 8.46 -4.48 4.45
C ILE A 172 8.84 -3.17 3.74
N PRO A 173 10.14 -2.88 3.52
CA PRO A 173 10.60 -1.58 3.03
C PRO A 173 10.46 -1.45 1.50
N ASN A 174 9.32 -1.88 0.96
CA ASN A 174 8.98 -1.79 -0.45
C ASN A 174 7.46 -1.58 -0.57
N ASP A 175 7.06 -0.59 -1.36
CA ASP A 175 5.67 -0.21 -1.60
C ASP A 175 5.02 -0.98 -2.76
N ASN A 176 5.82 -1.69 -3.57
CA ASN A 176 5.37 -2.50 -4.71
C ASN A 176 5.53 -4.00 -4.46
N VAL A 177 5.26 -4.46 -3.26
CA VAL A 177 5.38 -5.87 -2.88
C VAL A 177 4.10 -6.64 -3.22
N ASP A 178 4.22 -7.82 -3.83
CA ASP A 178 3.13 -8.78 -3.95
C ASP A 178 3.10 -9.68 -2.70
N THR A 179 2.23 -9.32 -1.75
CA THR A 179 2.11 -10.05 -0.48
C THR A 179 1.49 -11.44 -0.63
N THR A 180 0.89 -11.77 -1.78
CA THR A 180 0.36 -13.12 -2.04
C THR A 180 1.48 -14.17 -2.18
N THR A 181 2.71 -13.72 -2.44
CA THR A 181 3.90 -14.56 -2.55
C THR A 181 4.81 -14.50 -1.33
N LEU A 182 4.40 -13.75 -0.30
CA LEU A 182 5.18 -13.55 0.92
C LEU A 182 5.41 -14.89 1.63
N THR A 183 6.65 -15.11 2.04
CA THR A 183 7.04 -16.23 2.90
C THR A 183 7.71 -15.65 4.14
N VAL A 184 7.12 -15.87 5.30
CA VAL A 184 7.67 -15.45 6.58
C VAL A 184 8.34 -16.66 7.25
N LYS A 185 9.60 -16.50 7.61
CA LYS A 185 10.37 -17.49 8.35
C LYS A 185 10.89 -16.88 9.64
N VAL A 186 10.71 -17.60 10.73
CA VAL A 186 11.19 -17.18 12.05
C VAL A 186 12.31 -18.10 12.49
N GLN A 187 13.41 -17.52 12.90
CA GLN A 187 14.55 -18.19 13.53
C GLN A 187 14.49 -17.87 15.03
N GLU A 188 14.38 -18.88 15.87
CA GLU A 188 14.15 -18.70 17.32
C GLU A 188 15.41 -18.28 18.06
N SER A 189 16.58 -18.62 17.56
CA SER A 189 17.85 -18.33 18.22
C SER A 189 18.93 -17.93 17.23
N SER A 190 19.83 -17.05 17.65
CA SER A 190 21.02 -16.69 16.88
C SER A 190 22.04 -17.84 16.74
N SER A 191 21.97 -18.83 17.64
CA SER A 191 22.84 -20.00 17.66
C SER A 191 22.32 -21.19 16.86
N ASP A 192 21.04 -21.17 16.46
CA ASP A 192 20.41 -22.19 15.63
C ASP A 192 19.96 -21.59 14.30
N SER A 193 20.44 -22.13 13.19
CA SER A 193 20.07 -21.70 11.85
C SER A 193 18.73 -22.25 11.34
N THR A 194 18.07 -23.11 12.14
CA THR A 194 16.76 -23.67 11.82
C THR A 194 15.70 -22.55 11.79
N THR A 195 14.83 -22.60 10.81
CA THR A 195 13.74 -21.62 10.65
C THR A 195 12.40 -22.32 10.53
N ASN A 196 11.41 -21.81 11.25
CA ASN A 196 10.02 -22.21 11.12
C ASN A 196 9.31 -21.32 10.10
N THR A 197 8.49 -21.92 9.24
CA THR A 197 7.71 -21.15 8.25
C THR A 197 6.34 -20.85 8.82
N TYR A 198 6.07 -19.57 9.02
CA TYR A 198 4.82 -19.06 9.55
C TYR A 198 3.79 -18.89 8.43
N LYS A 199 2.51 -19.04 8.75
CA LYS A 199 1.38 -18.92 7.81
C LYS A 199 0.60 -17.65 8.08
N LEU A 200 0.05 -17.05 7.02
CA LEU A 200 -0.84 -15.90 7.17
C LEU A 200 -2.12 -16.33 7.90
N ALA A 201 -2.39 -15.70 9.05
CA ALA A 201 -3.63 -15.90 9.79
C ALA A 201 -4.76 -15.11 9.12
N THR A 202 -5.91 -15.76 8.93
CA THR A 202 -7.15 -15.15 8.42
C THR A 202 -8.11 -14.73 9.52
N GLY A 203 -7.81 -15.06 10.78
CA GLY A 203 -8.58 -14.72 11.97
C GLY A 203 -7.81 -15.06 13.23
N ILE A 204 -8.30 -14.59 14.37
CA ILE A 204 -7.69 -14.79 15.69
C ILE A 204 -8.29 -15.97 16.46
N THR A 205 -9.37 -16.57 15.95
CA THR A 205 -10.06 -17.65 16.65
C THR A 205 -9.28 -18.95 16.57
N GLY A 206 -9.02 -19.59 17.72
CA GLY A 206 -8.32 -20.88 17.78
C GLY A 206 -6.80 -20.79 17.67
N LEU A 207 -6.23 -19.59 17.79
CA LEU A 207 -4.79 -19.39 17.91
C LEU A 207 -4.35 -19.44 19.37
N ASP A 208 -3.15 -19.95 19.60
CA ASP A 208 -2.47 -20.00 20.89
C ASP A 208 -1.01 -19.55 20.76
N SER A 209 -0.27 -19.55 21.87
CA SER A 209 1.13 -19.12 21.90
C SER A 209 2.11 -20.02 21.13
N ALA A 210 1.66 -21.21 20.70
CA ALA A 210 2.45 -22.13 19.89
C ALA A 210 2.09 -22.06 18.40
N SER A 211 1.13 -21.23 18.04
CA SER A 211 0.66 -21.12 16.66
C SER A 211 1.68 -20.39 15.79
N GLU A 212 2.22 -21.05 14.78
CA GLU A 212 3.18 -20.49 13.82
C GLU A 212 2.45 -19.66 12.75
N VAL A 213 1.94 -18.50 13.15
CA VAL A 213 1.17 -17.60 12.28
C VAL A 213 1.68 -16.17 12.35
N TYR A 214 1.42 -15.42 11.30
CA TYR A 214 1.62 -13.99 11.24
C TYR A 214 0.38 -13.30 10.71
N PHE A 215 0.24 -12.05 11.03
CA PHE A 215 -0.77 -11.15 10.50
C PHE A 215 -0.12 -10.14 9.58
N LEU A 216 -0.91 -9.61 8.64
CA LEU A 216 -0.46 -8.65 7.66
C LEU A 216 -1.41 -7.45 7.65
N GLN A 217 -0.85 -6.26 7.66
CA GLN A 217 -1.63 -5.04 7.50
C GLN A 217 -0.92 -4.03 6.62
N GLU A 218 -1.69 -3.25 5.87
CA GLU A 218 -1.14 -2.10 5.17
C GLU A 218 -0.88 -0.97 6.18
N VAL A 219 0.26 -0.33 6.02
CA VAL A 219 0.70 0.84 6.78
C VAL A 219 0.87 2.03 5.84
N GLU A 220 1.66 3.01 6.19
CA GLU A 220 1.87 4.21 5.38
C GLU A 220 2.43 3.90 3.98
N ASN A 221 1.99 4.67 2.99
CA ASN A 221 2.49 4.65 1.61
C ASN A 221 2.38 3.29 0.89
N GLY A 222 1.36 2.50 1.19
CA GLY A 222 1.14 1.21 0.53
C GLY A 222 2.11 0.10 0.96
N ARG A 223 2.93 0.33 1.99
CA ARG A 223 3.79 -0.69 2.58
C ARG A 223 2.99 -1.62 3.47
N PHE A 224 3.51 -2.81 3.65
CA PHE A 224 2.91 -3.80 4.51
C PHE A 224 3.78 -4.09 5.73
N GLU A 225 3.13 -4.31 6.85
CA GLU A 225 3.74 -4.71 8.10
C GLU A 225 3.33 -6.13 8.44
N VAL A 226 4.31 -6.94 8.80
CA VAL A 226 4.11 -8.26 9.38
C VAL A 226 4.14 -8.11 10.89
N TYR A 227 3.15 -8.67 11.57
CA TYR A 227 3.13 -8.71 13.04
C TYR A 227 2.68 -10.07 13.53
N PHE A 228 3.03 -10.38 14.75
CA PHE A 228 2.78 -11.66 15.41
C PHE A 228 1.84 -11.43 16.59
N GLY A 229 1.04 -12.43 16.92
CA GLY A 229 0.12 -12.42 18.04
C GLY A 229 0.74 -12.93 19.33
#